data_c2e396a7ed33afb52843bb088838065d
#
_entry.id   c2e396a7ed33afb52843bb088838065d
#
_cell.length_a   1.000
_cell.length_b   1.000
_cell.length_c   1.000
_cell.angle_alpha   90.00
_cell.angle_beta   90.00
_cell.angle_gamma   90.00
#
_symmetry.space_group_name_H-M   'P 1'
#
loop_
_entity.id
_entity.type
_entity.pdbx_description
1 polymer ?
#
loop_
_entity_poly.entity_id
_entity_poly.type
_entity_poly.pdbx_seq_one_letter_code
_entity_poly.pdbx_strand_id
1 'polypeptide(L)'
;HVRSALVAILMLPVGVLIAFIAMRLLGMNSNLMSLGGIAIAIGAMVDAAIVMIENAHKHLERLPEEHTNTERVEAMISACKEVGPALFFSLLIITVSFLPVFTLESQEGRLFSPLAYTKTFAMAGAALLSVTLVPVLMMLFIRGRIMPEARNPVNRFLIWIYRPIIAAVMRWKKLTVATSIIVLGVSFYPASQLGSEFMPTLNEGTLLYMPASLPGMSITKAAELMQTQNKIIKSFPEVVSVFGKAGRANTATDPAPTEMFETV
;
A
#
# COMPACT_ATOMS: atom_id res chain seq x y z
N HIS A 1 -23.16 -8.79 10.19
CA HIS A 1 -23.19 -10.28 10.21
C HIS A 1 -21.78 -10.83 10.37
N VAL A 2 -21.43 -11.37 11.54
CA VAL A 2 -20.10 -11.94 11.82
C VAL A 2 -19.74 -13.06 10.84
N ARG A 3 -20.71 -13.90 10.48
CA ARG A 3 -20.50 -14.98 9.51
C ARG A 3 -20.15 -14.50 8.11
N SER A 4 -20.70 -13.38 7.68
CA SER A 4 -20.38 -12.78 6.39
C SER A 4 -19.00 -12.13 6.41
N ALA A 5 -18.62 -11.52 7.53
CA ALA A 5 -17.27 -10.97 7.71
C ALA A 5 -16.19 -12.07 7.63
N LEU A 6 -16.51 -13.31 8.11
CA LEU A 6 -15.59 -14.43 8.00
C LEU A 6 -15.20 -14.76 6.55
N VAL A 7 -16.10 -14.55 5.59
CA VAL A 7 -15.78 -14.77 4.16
C VAL A 7 -14.65 -13.84 3.71
N ALA A 8 -14.76 -12.54 4.02
CA ALA A 8 -13.72 -11.56 3.70
C ALA A 8 -12.41 -11.84 4.47
N ILE A 9 -12.53 -12.17 5.77
CA ILE A 9 -11.38 -12.49 6.62
C ILE A 9 -10.61 -13.72 6.12
N LEU A 10 -11.30 -14.76 5.65
CA LEU A 10 -10.67 -15.96 5.14
C LEU A 10 -10.06 -15.78 3.73
N MET A 11 -10.65 -14.91 2.92
CA MET A 11 -10.13 -14.61 1.60
C MET A 11 -8.74 -13.95 1.66
N LEU A 12 -8.51 -13.06 2.63
CA LEU A 12 -7.27 -12.30 2.77
C LEU A 12 -6.02 -13.17 2.89
N PRO A 13 -5.92 -14.09 3.90
CA PRO A 13 -4.73 -14.92 4.02
C PRO A 13 -4.49 -15.82 2.80
N VAL A 14 -5.57 -16.30 2.17
CA VAL A 14 -5.44 -17.11 0.95
C VAL A 14 -4.87 -16.29 -0.20
N GLY A 15 -5.36 -15.06 -0.40
CA GLY A 15 -4.83 -14.14 -1.43
C GLY A 15 -3.38 -13.77 -1.19
N VAL A 16 -3.00 -13.49 0.05
CA VAL A 16 -1.61 -13.21 0.46
C VAL A 16 -0.71 -14.43 0.22
N LEU A 17 -1.18 -15.63 0.57
CA LEU A 17 -0.42 -16.86 0.34
C LEU A 17 -0.21 -17.15 -1.16
N ILE A 18 -1.18 -16.86 -2.02
CA ILE A 18 -1.01 -16.95 -3.48
C ILE A 18 0.12 -16.03 -3.94
N ALA A 19 0.16 -14.80 -3.44
CA ALA A 19 1.25 -13.87 -3.77
C ALA A 19 2.61 -14.40 -3.29
N PHE A 20 2.71 -14.95 -2.09
CA PHE A 20 3.95 -15.56 -1.58
C PHE A 20 4.38 -16.81 -2.38
N ILE A 21 3.43 -17.63 -2.82
CA ILE A 21 3.72 -18.78 -3.70
C ILE A 21 4.32 -18.27 -5.02
N ALA A 22 3.70 -17.26 -5.64
CA ALA A 22 4.21 -16.67 -6.88
C ALA A 22 5.61 -16.07 -6.70
N MET A 23 5.84 -15.34 -5.59
CA MET A 23 7.17 -14.81 -5.25
C MET A 23 8.21 -15.91 -5.13
N ARG A 24 7.88 -17.02 -4.43
CA ARG A 24 8.78 -18.16 -4.27
C ARG A 24 9.13 -18.81 -5.61
N LEU A 25 8.14 -19.01 -6.48
CA LEU A 25 8.35 -19.60 -7.80
C LEU A 25 9.25 -18.74 -8.70
N LEU A 26 9.21 -17.43 -8.52
CA LEU A 26 10.02 -16.47 -9.28
C LEU A 26 11.35 -16.13 -8.58
N GLY A 27 11.68 -16.76 -7.45
CA GLY A 27 12.91 -16.51 -6.71
C GLY A 27 12.99 -15.10 -6.10
N MET A 28 11.83 -14.45 -5.84
CA MET A 28 11.77 -13.12 -5.27
C MET A 28 11.87 -13.16 -3.75
N ASN A 29 12.73 -12.30 -3.21
CA ASN A 29 12.87 -12.15 -1.76
C ASN A 29 11.76 -11.26 -1.18
N SER A 30 11.35 -11.59 0.06
CA SER A 30 10.46 -10.74 0.84
C SER A 30 11.25 -9.55 1.40
N ASN A 31 10.98 -8.36 0.88
CA ASN A 31 11.54 -7.10 1.33
C ASN A 31 10.42 -6.09 1.62
N LEU A 32 10.77 -4.90 2.13
CA LEU A 32 9.80 -3.88 2.49
C LEU A 32 8.91 -3.47 1.29
N MET A 33 9.48 -3.39 0.09
CA MET A 33 8.73 -3.03 -1.13
C MET A 33 7.76 -4.14 -1.55
N SER A 34 8.18 -5.41 -1.50
CA SER A 34 7.30 -6.53 -1.83
C SER A 34 6.15 -6.67 -0.83
N LEU A 35 6.40 -6.48 0.47
CA LEU A 35 5.36 -6.45 1.49
C LEU A 35 4.42 -5.25 1.32
N GLY A 36 4.96 -4.09 0.93
CA GLY A 36 4.17 -2.90 0.56
C GLY A 36 3.22 -3.17 -0.60
N GLY A 37 3.66 -3.90 -1.62
CA GLY A 37 2.81 -4.31 -2.74
C GLY A 37 1.63 -5.19 -2.31
N ILE A 38 1.88 -6.15 -1.41
CA ILE A 38 0.83 -6.98 -0.82
C ILE A 38 -0.14 -6.14 0.02
N ALA A 39 0.37 -5.22 0.85
CA ALA A 39 -0.45 -4.35 1.68
C ALA A 39 -1.42 -3.49 0.86
N ILE A 40 -0.97 -2.95 -0.28
CA ILE A 40 -1.83 -2.21 -1.21
C ILE A 40 -2.91 -3.13 -1.82
N ALA A 41 -2.55 -4.37 -2.17
CA ALA A 41 -3.49 -5.31 -2.76
C ALA A 41 -4.58 -5.77 -1.78
N ILE A 42 -4.29 -5.83 -0.47
CA ILE A 42 -5.24 -6.24 0.58
C ILE A 42 -6.51 -5.39 0.54
N GLY A 43 -6.38 -4.06 0.38
CA GLY A 43 -7.54 -3.16 0.29
C GLY A 43 -8.49 -3.55 -0.84
N ALA A 44 -7.97 -3.74 -2.04
CA ALA A 44 -8.76 -4.13 -3.21
C ALA A 44 -9.35 -5.56 -3.10
N MET A 45 -8.63 -6.48 -2.43
CA MET A 45 -9.15 -7.82 -2.15
C MET A 45 -10.37 -7.79 -1.23
N VAL A 46 -10.31 -6.96 -0.18
CA VAL A 46 -11.42 -6.82 0.78
C VAL A 46 -12.65 -6.25 0.08
N ASP A 47 -12.48 -5.21 -0.72
CA ASP A 47 -13.57 -4.57 -1.45
C ASP A 47 -14.31 -5.55 -2.36
N ALA A 48 -13.57 -6.37 -3.10
CA ALA A 48 -14.18 -7.40 -3.97
C ALA A 48 -15.04 -8.40 -3.17
N ALA A 49 -14.56 -8.86 -2.02
CA ALA A 49 -15.31 -9.77 -1.16
C ALA A 49 -16.54 -9.08 -0.56
N ILE A 50 -16.42 -7.84 -0.10
CA ILE A 50 -17.52 -7.09 0.53
C ILE A 50 -18.64 -6.83 -0.46
N VAL A 51 -18.32 -6.36 -1.68
CA VAL A 51 -19.34 -6.09 -2.71
C VAL A 51 -20.09 -7.38 -3.09
N MET A 52 -19.38 -8.50 -3.22
CA MET A 52 -20.01 -9.80 -3.51
C MET A 52 -20.95 -10.23 -2.39
N ILE A 53 -20.52 -10.10 -1.13
CA ILE A 53 -21.31 -10.43 0.07
C ILE A 53 -22.54 -9.52 0.17
N GLU A 54 -22.37 -8.23 -0.07
CA GLU A 54 -23.48 -7.27 -0.03
C GLU A 54 -24.55 -7.61 -1.06
N ASN A 55 -24.15 -7.91 -2.30
CA ASN A 55 -25.10 -8.30 -3.33
C ASN A 55 -25.80 -9.62 -3.00
N ALA A 56 -25.07 -10.60 -2.46
CA ALA A 56 -25.67 -11.84 -1.98
C ALA A 56 -26.70 -11.59 -0.86
N HIS A 57 -26.43 -10.67 0.07
CA HIS A 57 -27.38 -10.28 1.09
C HIS A 57 -28.65 -9.67 0.50
N LYS A 58 -28.54 -8.76 -0.49
CA LYS A 58 -29.68 -8.15 -1.18
C LYS A 58 -30.57 -9.18 -1.89
N HIS A 59 -29.95 -10.18 -2.52
CA HIS A 59 -30.69 -11.27 -3.14
C HIS A 59 -31.39 -12.16 -2.14
N LEU A 60 -30.74 -12.50 -1.03
CA LEU A 60 -31.29 -13.31 0.04
C LEU A 60 -32.40 -12.59 0.84
N GLU A 61 -32.30 -11.26 1.01
CA GLU A 61 -33.32 -10.44 1.66
C GLU A 61 -34.64 -10.42 0.88
N ARG A 62 -34.59 -10.61 -0.44
CA ARG A 62 -35.76 -10.66 -1.32
C ARG A 62 -36.50 -12.00 -1.31
N LEU A 63 -35.89 -13.06 -0.75
CA LEU A 63 -36.53 -14.34 -0.65
C LEU A 63 -37.63 -14.35 0.41
N PRO A 64 -38.71 -15.14 0.21
CA PRO A 64 -39.72 -15.37 1.23
C PRO A 64 -39.13 -15.90 2.55
N GLU A 65 -39.80 -15.67 3.67
CA GLU A 65 -39.32 -16.15 4.98
C GLU A 65 -39.16 -17.68 5.02
N GLU A 66 -40.02 -18.42 4.33
CA GLU A 66 -39.95 -19.87 4.15
C GLU A 66 -39.42 -20.19 2.74
N HIS A 67 -38.11 -20.20 2.58
CA HIS A 67 -37.45 -20.56 1.33
C HIS A 67 -36.72 -21.91 1.45
N THR A 68 -36.70 -22.63 0.35
CA THR A 68 -36.02 -23.91 0.21
C THR A 68 -34.49 -23.67 0.07
N ASN A 69 -33.69 -24.68 0.43
CA ASN A 69 -32.24 -24.61 0.23
C ASN A 69 -31.86 -24.37 -1.24
N THR A 70 -32.67 -24.89 -2.18
CA THR A 70 -32.47 -24.71 -3.62
C THR A 70 -32.64 -23.25 -4.03
N GLU A 71 -33.71 -22.60 -3.59
CA GLU A 71 -33.99 -21.18 -3.89
C GLU A 71 -32.89 -20.26 -3.34
N ARG A 72 -32.38 -20.60 -2.17
CA ARG A 72 -31.24 -19.90 -1.56
C ARG A 72 -29.97 -20.02 -2.42
N VAL A 73 -29.66 -21.22 -2.88
CA VAL A 73 -28.50 -21.46 -3.76
C VAL A 73 -28.64 -20.70 -5.07
N GLU A 74 -29.84 -20.72 -5.68
CA GLU A 74 -30.14 -19.98 -6.91
C GLU A 74 -30.01 -18.46 -6.72
N ALA A 75 -30.51 -17.92 -5.61
CA ALA A 75 -30.33 -16.50 -5.27
C ALA A 75 -28.85 -16.12 -5.15
N MET A 76 -28.03 -16.95 -4.48
CA MET A 76 -26.59 -16.73 -4.38
C MET A 76 -25.89 -16.80 -5.74
N ILE A 77 -26.24 -17.79 -6.58
CA ILE A 77 -25.68 -17.92 -7.92
C ILE A 77 -26.06 -16.68 -8.76
N SER A 78 -27.30 -16.24 -8.66
CA SER A 78 -27.76 -15.03 -9.35
C SER A 78 -26.99 -13.78 -8.91
N ALA A 79 -26.81 -13.59 -7.61
CA ALA A 79 -26.01 -12.50 -7.05
C ALA A 79 -24.55 -12.53 -7.55
N CYS A 80 -23.93 -13.71 -7.60
CA CYS A 80 -22.57 -13.86 -8.08
C CYS A 80 -22.45 -13.59 -9.59
N LYS A 81 -23.44 -14.02 -10.38
CA LYS A 81 -23.48 -13.75 -11.84
C LYS A 81 -23.66 -12.27 -12.15
N GLU A 82 -24.41 -11.54 -11.34
CA GLU A 82 -24.67 -10.13 -11.52
C GLU A 82 -23.42 -9.27 -11.32
N VAL A 83 -22.67 -9.51 -10.23
CA VAL A 83 -21.57 -8.65 -9.80
C VAL A 83 -20.19 -9.22 -10.19
N GLY A 84 -20.09 -10.54 -10.34
CA GLY A 84 -18.83 -11.23 -10.61
C GLY A 84 -18.05 -10.68 -11.82
N PRO A 85 -18.65 -10.50 -12.99
CA PRO A 85 -17.98 -9.93 -14.15
C PRO A 85 -17.45 -8.52 -13.89
N ALA A 86 -18.28 -7.65 -13.29
CA ALA A 86 -17.89 -6.28 -12.98
C ALA A 86 -16.69 -6.22 -12.00
N LEU A 87 -16.68 -7.05 -10.97
CA LEU A 87 -15.57 -7.17 -10.03
C LEU A 87 -14.30 -7.70 -10.69
N PHE A 88 -14.43 -8.74 -11.51
CA PHE A 88 -13.30 -9.31 -12.23
C PHE A 88 -12.63 -8.28 -13.13
N PHE A 89 -13.41 -7.58 -13.96
CA PHE A 89 -12.88 -6.55 -14.85
C PHE A 89 -12.32 -5.35 -14.09
N SER A 90 -12.95 -4.94 -12.98
CA SER A 90 -12.41 -3.88 -12.11
C SER A 90 -11.04 -4.24 -11.57
N LEU A 91 -10.87 -5.43 -11.01
CA LEU A 91 -9.59 -5.91 -10.50
C LEU A 91 -8.55 -6.07 -11.62
N LEU A 92 -8.98 -6.52 -12.81
CA LEU A 92 -8.12 -6.62 -13.98
C LEU A 92 -7.62 -5.24 -14.44
N ILE A 93 -8.49 -4.23 -14.52
CA ILE A 93 -8.12 -2.86 -14.87
C ILE A 93 -7.11 -2.30 -13.87
N ILE A 94 -7.33 -2.49 -12.56
CA ILE A 94 -6.40 -2.06 -11.53
C ILE A 94 -5.04 -2.79 -11.68
N THR A 95 -5.06 -4.06 -12.03
CA THR A 95 -3.84 -4.85 -12.29
C THR A 95 -3.07 -4.29 -13.48
N VAL A 96 -3.76 -4.08 -14.61
CA VAL A 96 -3.20 -3.53 -15.85
C VAL A 96 -2.66 -2.11 -15.66
N SER A 97 -3.31 -1.29 -14.83
CA SER A 97 -2.88 0.09 -14.55
C SER A 97 -1.48 0.18 -13.92
N PHE A 98 -0.97 -0.93 -13.38
CA PHE A 98 0.39 -1.01 -12.83
C PHE A 98 1.46 -1.44 -13.84
N LEU A 99 1.08 -1.83 -15.06
CA LEU A 99 2.05 -2.19 -16.10
C LEU A 99 3.11 -1.12 -16.37
N PRO A 100 2.80 0.20 -16.35
CA PRO A 100 3.82 1.23 -16.55
C PRO A 100 4.96 1.19 -15.52
N VAL A 101 4.74 0.65 -14.33
CA VAL A 101 5.81 0.53 -13.31
C VAL A 101 6.91 -0.44 -13.76
N PHE A 102 6.58 -1.41 -14.63
CA PHE A 102 7.57 -2.34 -15.18
C PHE A 102 8.47 -1.73 -16.26
N THR A 103 8.13 -0.53 -16.78
CA THR A 103 8.97 0.20 -17.72
C THR A 103 10.00 1.11 -17.05
N LEU A 104 9.97 1.20 -15.72
CA LEU A 104 10.96 1.95 -14.96
C LEU A 104 12.34 1.28 -15.07
N GLU A 105 13.36 2.07 -15.36
CA GLU A 105 14.74 1.63 -15.54
C GLU A 105 15.62 2.03 -14.35
N SER A 106 16.88 1.59 -14.38
CA SER A 106 17.92 1.97 -13.42
C SER A 106 17.56 1.69 -11.96
N GLN A 107 17.75 2.64 -11.07
CA GLN A 107 17.51 2.49 -9.63
C GLN A 107 16.01 2.44 -9.29
N GLU A 108 15.21 3.24 -9.99
CA GLU A 108 13.76 3.27 -9.80
C GLU A 108 13.13 1.91 -10.13
N GLY A 109 13.52 1.33 -11.25
CA GLY A 109 13.05 -0.02 -11.62
C GLY A 109 13.41 -1.06 -10.58
N ARG A 110 14.64 -1.06 -10.07
CA ARG A 110 15.08 -2.01 -9.02
C ARG A 110 14.30 -1.86 -7.73
N LEU A 111 13.94 -0.63 -7.35
CA LEU A 111 13.22 -0.35 -6.13
C LEU A 111 11.74 -0.74 -6.24
N PHE A 112 11.07 -0.36 -7.34
CA PHE A 112 9.63 -0.52 -7.50
C PHE A 112 9.20 -1.85 -8.13
N SER A 113 10.08 -2.56 -8.85
CA SER A 113 9.75 -3.87 -9.45
C SER A 113 9.21 -4.89 -8.45
N PRO A 114 9.82 -5.09 -7.26
CA PRO A 114 9.28 -6.04 -6.28
C PRO A 114 7.87 -5.68 -5.83
N LEU A 115 7.58 -4.39 -5.63
CA LEU A 115 6.26 -3.88 -5.28
C LEU A 115 5.24 -4.16 -6.40
N ALA A 116 5.61 -3.86 -7.65
CA ALA A 116 4.74 -4.05 -8.80
C ALA A 116 4.39 -5.52 -9.02
N TYR A 117 5.38 -6.42 -8.95
CA TYR A 117 5.17 -7.86 -9.10
C TYR A 117 4.27 -8.41 -7.99
N THR A 118 4.54 -8.12 -6.72
CA THR A 118 3.77 -8.65 -5.61
C THR A 118 2.34 -8.14 -5.60
N LYS A 119 2.14 -6.86 -5.89
CA LYS A 119 0.80 -6.29 -6.05
C LYS A 119 0.06 -6.97 -7.20
N THR A 120 0.69 -7.13 -8.36
CA THR A 120 0.07 -7.74 -9.54
C THR A 120 -0.35 -9.20 -9.25
N PHE A 121 0.51 -9.99 -8.60
CA PHE A 121 0.18 -11.38 -8.24
C PHE A 121 -0.94 -11.45 -7.21
N ALA A 122 -0.91 -10.60 -6.18
CA ALA A 122 -1.96 -10.54 -5.19
C ALA A 122 -3.31 -10.14 -5.82
N MET A 123 -3.31 -9.18 -6.74
CA MET A 123 -4.52 -8.74 -7.44
C MET A 123 -5.06 -9.80 -8.40
N ALA A 124 -4.19 -10.49 -9.14
CA ALA A 124 -4.59 -11.62 -10.00
C ALA A 124 -5.17 -12.75 -9.15
N GLY A 125 -4.53 -13.08 -8.02
CA GLY A 125 -5.06 -14.03 -7.04
C GLY A 125 -6.42 -13.60 -6.52
N ALA A 126 -6.60 -12.34 -6.15
CA ALA A 126 -7.86 -11.79 -5.69
C ALA A 126 -8.97 -11.91 -6.74
N ALA A 127 -8.67 -11.62 -8.00
CA ALA A 127 -9.62 -11.76 -9.10
C ALA A 127 -10.08 -13.21 -9.28
N LEU A 128 -9.16 -14.17 -9.20
CA LEU A 128 -9.51 -15.59 -9.23
C LEU A 128 -10.33 -16.01 -8.00
N LEU A 129 -9.94 -15.59 -6.82
CA LEU A 129 -10.64 -15.93 -5.58
C LEU A 129 -12.04 -15.31 -5.52
N SER A 130 -12.24 -14.12 -6.08
CA SER A 130 -13.56 -13.48 -6.10
C SER A 130 -14.62 -14.27 -6.87
N VAL A 131 -14.22 -14.97 -7.92
CA VAL A 131 -15.16 -15.78 -8.73
C VAL A 131 -15.17 -17.27 -8.34
N THR A 132 -14.22 -17.73 -7.51
CA THR A 132 -14.11 -19.14 -7.12
C THR A 132 -14.38 -19.33 -5.63
N LEU A 133 -13.48 -18.85 -4.78
CA LEU A 133 -13.53 -19.10 -3.33
C LEU A 133 -14.65 -18.31 -2.64
N VAL A 134 -14.84 -17.04 -2.99
CA VAL A 134 -15.82 -16.18 -2.33
C VAL A 134 -17.23 -16.73 -2.47
N PRO A 135 -17.74 -17.13 -3.65
CA PRO A 135 -19.05 -17.76 -3.78
C PRO A 135 -19.22 -19.03 -2.92
N VAL A 136 -18.18 -19.87 -2.87
CA VAL A 136 -18.22 -21.10 -2.06
C VAL A 136 -18.26 -20.78 -0.58
N LEU A 137 -17.43 -19.86 -0.11
CA LEU A 137 -17.45 -19.44 1.29
C LEU A 137 -18.76 -18.78 1.68
N MET A 138 -19.38 -18.00 0.79
CA MET A 138 -20.70 -17.42 1.03
C MET A 138 -21.77 -18.50 1.20
N MET A 139 -21.75 -19.54 0.37
CA MET A 139 -22.69 -20.66 0.51
C MET A 139 -22.49 -21.42 1.82
N LEU A 140 -21.26 -21.54 2.32
CA LEU A 140 -20.94 -22.24 3.56
C LEU A 140 -21.30 -21.43 4.80
N PHE A 141 -20.94 -20.14 4.82
CA PHE A 141 -21.01 -19.30 6.04
C PHE A 141 -22.26 -18.45 6.12
N ILE A 142 -22.80 -17.94 5.00
CA ILE A 142 -24.00 -17.12 5.03
C ILE A 142 -25.22 -18.02 5.15
N ARG A 143 -25.54 -18.43 6.37
CA ARG A 143 -26.70 -19.27 6.71
C ARG A 143 -27.61 -18.56 7.71
N GLY A 144 -28.92 -18.83 7.60
CA GLY A 144 -29.92 -18.29 8.53
C GLY A 144 -30.53 -16.96 8.06
N ARG A 145 -31.35 -16.38 8.92
CA ARG A 145 -32.09 -15.14 8.66
C ARG A 145 -31.13 -13.95 8.58
N ILE A 146 -31.16 -13.25 7.47
CA ILE A 146 -30.38 -12.02 7.27
C ILE A 146 -31.22 -10.86 7.81
N MET A 147 -30.64 -10.06 8.69
CA MET A 147 -31.28 -8.85 9.19
C MET A 147 -31.38 -7.82 8.06
N PRO A 148 -32.56 -7.33 7.72
CA PRO A 148 -32.72 -6.28 6.72
C PRO A 148 -31.86 -5.06 7.03
N GLU A 149 -31.25 -4.48 6.01
CA GLU A 149 -30.38 -3.30 6.17
C GLU A 149 -31.09 -2.14 6.88
N ALA A 150 -32.39 -1.98 6.64
CA ALA A 150 -33.22 -0.95 7.27
C ALA A 150 -33.37 -1.12 8.78
N ARG A 151 -33.15 -2.30 9.35
CA ARG A 151 -33.22 -2.55 10.79
C ARG A 151 -31.91 -2.32 11.52
N ASN A 152 -30.79 -2.21 10.82
CA ASN A 152 -29.50 -1.97 11.45
C ASN A 152 -29.39 -0.50 11.90
N PRO A 153 -29.21 -0.21 13.21
CA PRO A 153 -29.16 1.16 13.73
C PRO A 153 -28.00 1.96 13.17
N VAL A 154 -26.85 1.33 12.93
CA VAL A 154 -25.68 1.98 12.34
C VAL A 154 -25.97 2.41 10.91
N ASN A 155 -26.58 1.52 10.12
CA ASN A 155 -26.92 1.81 8.74
C ASN A 155 -27.98 2.91 8.64
N ARG A 156 -28.99 2.92 9.52
CA ARG A 156 -29.99 3.99 9.62
C ARG A 156 -29.36 5.35 9.93
N PHE A 157 -28.38 5.40 10.85
CA PHE A 157 -27.66 6.62 11.19
C PHE A 157 -26.85 7.12 9.99
N LEU A 158 -26.14 6.24 9.30
CA LEU A 158 -25.38 6.60 8.10
C LEU A 158 -26.29 7.07 6.97
N ILE A 159 -27.42 6.38 6.72
CA ILE A 159 -28.41 6.79 5.72
C ILE A 159 -29.01 8.15 6.08
N TRP A 160 -29.30 8.41 7.36
CA TRP A 160 -29.83 9.68 7.83
C TRP A 160 -28.90 10.86 7.53
N ILE A 161 -27.58 10.69 7.73
CA ILE A 161 -26.57 11.70 7.38
C ILE A 161 -26.40 11.81 5.85
N TYR A 162 -26.36 10.70 5.16
CA TYR A 162 -26.01 10.65 3.73
C TYR A 162 -27.15 11.12 2.82
N ARG A 163 -28.38 10.82 3.17
CA ARG A 163 -29.58 11.15 2.38
C ARG A 163 -29.71 12.65 2.04
N PRO A 164 -29.58 13.59 2.97
CA PRO A 164 -29.65 15.02 2.66
C PRO A 164 -28.50 15.47 1.76
N ILE A 165 -27.29 14.91 1.95
CA ILE A 165 -26.11 15.22 1.12
C ILE A 165 -26.38 14.82 -0.33
N ILE A 166 -26.79 13.58 -0.57
CA ILE A 166 -27.14 13.09 -1.92
C ILE A 166 -28.28 13.94 -2.53
N ALA A 167 -29.31 14.25 -1.76
CA ALA A 167 -30.42 15.07 -2.26
C ALA A 167 -29.93 16.46 -2.70
N ALA A 168 -29.04 17.09 -1.95
CA ALA A 168 -28.44 18.38 -2.28
C ALA A 168 -27.55 18.28 -3.54
N VAL A 169 -26.67 17.29 -3.60
CA VAL A 169 -25.80 17.02 -4.76
C VAL A 169 -26.62 16.80 -6.04
N MET A 170 -27.66 15.98 -5.97
CA MET A 170 -28.52 15.69 -7.12
C MET A 170 -29.39 16.90 -7.53
N ARG A 171 -29.82 17.70 -6.56
CA ARG A 171 -30.59 18.92 -6.83
C ARG A 171 -29.72 19.96 -7.55
N TRP A 172 -28.45 20.11 -7.11
CA TRP A 172 -27.53 21.11 -7.64
C TRP A 172 -26.39 20.47 -8.46
N LYS A 173 -26.74 19.48 -9.28
CA LYS A 173 -25.77 18.69 -10.06
C LYS A 173 -24.77 19.52 -10.86
N LYS A 174 -25.21 20.64 -11.48
CA LYS A 174 -24.33 21.55 -12.25
C LYS A 174 -23.33 22.27 -11.33
N LEU A 175 -23.81 22.71 -10.15
CA LEU A 175 -22.95 23.37 -9.16
C LEU A 175 -21.92 22.37 -8.59
N THR A 176 -22.35 21.15 -8.30
CA THR A 176 -21.45 20.10 -7.81
C THR A 176 -20.34 19.81 -8.81
N VAL A 177 -20.68 19.66 -10.11
CA VAL A 177 -19.66 19.43 -11.15
C VAL A 177 -18.75 20.64 -11.28
N ALA A 178 -19.30 21.87 -11.29
CA ALA A 178 -18.50 23.08 -11.37
C ALA A 178 -17.52 23.20 -10.17
N THR A 179 -18.01 22.93 -8.94
CA THR A 179 -17.16 22.93 -7.74
C THR A 179 -16.06 21.88 -7.84
N SER A 180 -16.36 20.68 -8.34
CA SER A 180 -15.33 19.63 -8.51
C SER A 180 -14.25 20.06 -9.51
N ILE A 181 -14.64 20.70 -10.62
CA ILE A 181 -13.70 21.22 -11.62
C ILE A 181 -12.84 22.35 -11.01
N ILE A 182 -13.45 23.25 -10.23
CA ILE A 182 -12.72 24.35 -9.57
C ILE A 182 -11.74 23.78 -8.56
N VAL A 183 -12.15 22.82 -7.71
CA VAL A 183 -11.27 22.17 -6.74
C VAL A 183 -10.09 21.49 -7.45
N LEU A 184 -10.37 20.76 -8.55
CA LEU A 184 -9.31 20.15 -9.36
C LEU A 184 -8.36 21.23 -9.91
N GLY A 185 -8.88 22.32 -10.48
CA GLY A 185 -8.05 23.41 -11.01
C GLY A 185 -7.18 24.06 -9.93
N VAL A 186 -7.76 24.33 -8.75
CA VAL A 186 -7.02 24.90 -7.62
C VAL A 186 -5.95 23.94 -7.09
N SER A 187 -6.18 22.62 -7.17
CA SER A 187 -5.21 21.61 -6.73
C SER A 187 -3.93 21.59 -7.58
N PHE A 188 -3.96 22.10 -8.81
CA PHE A 188 -2.75 22.24 -9.62
C PHE A 188 -1.77 23.26 -9.05
N TYR A 189 -2.23 24.27 -8.34
CA TYR A 189 -1.34 25.26 -7.74
C TYR A 189 -0.41 24.67 -6.67
N PRO A 190 -0.90 24.01 -5.59
CA PRO A 190 0.01 23.34 -4.67
C PRO A 190 0.78 22.18 -5.31
N ALA A 191 0.18 21.47 -6.27
CA ALA A 191 0.88 20.40 -6.97
C ALA A 191 2.10 20.91 -7.76
N SER A 192 2.02 22.10 -8.38
CA SER A 192 3.14 22.70 -9.09
C SER A 192 4.28 23.16 -8.18
N GLN A 193 4.02 23.31 -6.88
CA GLN A 193 5.04 23.70 -5.89
C GLN A 193 5.68 22.49 -5.20
N LEU A 194 5.16 21.28 -5.42
CA LEU A 194 5.77 20.05 -4.93
C LEU A 194 7.04 19.77 -5.73
N GLY A 195 8.18 19.71 -5.04
CA GLY A 195 9.41 19.21 -5.63
C GLY A 195 9.30 17.72 -5.96
N SER A 196 10.14 17.23 -6.86
CA SER A 196 10.28 15.80 -7.11
C SER A 196 11.59 15.32 -6.51
N GLU A 197 11.51 14.40 -5.57
CA GLU A 197 12.66 13.71 -4.99
C GLU A 197 12.45 12.21 -5.16
N PHE A 198 13.50 11.52 -5.60
CA PHE A 198 13.46 10.06 -5.72
C PHE A 198 13.43 9.37 -4.37
N MET A 199 14.22 9.89 -3.42
CA MET A 199 14.23 9.47 -2.03
C MET A 199 14.25 10.70 -1.13
N PRO A 200 13.45 10.75 -0.07
CA PRO A 200 13.53 11.83 0.89
C PRO A 200 14.93 11.85 1.51
N THR A 201 15.46 13.05 1.76
CA THR A 201 16.73 13.22 2.49
C THR A 201 16.57 12.63 3.90
N LEU A 202 17.42 11.63 4.20
CA LEU A 202 17.49 11.07 5.54
C LEU A 202 18.21 12.08 6.43
N ASN A 203 17.47 12.77 7.26
CA ASN A 203 18.02 13.67 8.26
C ASN A 203 17.98 12.97 9.63
N GLU A 204 19.03 12.21 9.92
CA GLU A 204 19.18 11.48 11.20
C GLU A 204 19.81 12.34 12.30
N GLY A 205 20.07 13.61 12.02
CA GLY A 205 20.73 14.51 12.95
C GLY A 205 22.25 14.25 13.09
N THR A 206 22.80 13.31 12.32
CA THR A 206 24.22 13.02 12.20
C THR A 206 24.74 13.39 10.82
N LEU A 207 25.92 14.02 10.78
CA LEU A 207 26.59 14.40 9.53
C LEU A 207 27.93 13.66 9.47
N LEU A 208 28.22 13.07 8.31
CA LEU A 208 29.53 12.48 8.02
C LEU A 208 30.32 13.46 7.11
N TYR A 209 31.44 13.96 7.63
CA TYR A 209 32.36 14.82 6.90
C TYR A 209 33.65 14.06 6.60
N MET A 210 33.97 13.89 5.33
CA MET A 210 35.08 13.05 4.85
C MET A 210 36.06 13.85 3.96
N PRO A 211 36.88 14.75 4.54
CA PRO A 211 37.93 15.41 3.79
C PRO A 211 39.12 14.48 3.56
N ALA A 212 39.78 14.64 2.43
CA ALA A 212 41.04 13.99 2.14
C ALA A 212 42.17 15.01 2.22
N SER A 213 43.30 14.61 2.83
CA SER A 213 44.53 15.41 2.89
C SER A 213 45.54 14.95 1.83
N LEU A 214 46.69 15.63 1.76
CA LEU A 214 47.75 15.30 0.82
C LEU A 214 48.34 13.91 1.12
N PRO A 215 48.64 13.10 0.11
CA PRO A 215 49.25 11.78 0.29
C PRO A 215 50.64 11.86 0.98
N GLY A 216 50.93 10.82 1.81
CA GLY A 216 52.21 10.73 2.49
C GLY A 216 52.28 11.48 3.80
N MET A 217 51.18 11.86 4.39
CA MET A 217 51.12 12.47 5.72
C MET A 217 51.54 11.53 6.81
N SER A 218 52.35 12.02 7.77
CA SER A 218 52.69 11.26 8.96
C SER A 218 51.49 11.09 9.91
N ILE A 219 51.43 10.00 10.66
CA ILE A 219 50.36 9.72 11.64
C ILE A 219 50.24 10.86 12.65
N THR A 220 51.35 11.40 13.13
CA THR A 220 51.37 12.53 14.06
C THR A 220 50.68 13.75 13.48
N LYS A 221 50.98 14.09 12.21
CA LYS A 221 50.39 15.25 11.54
C LYS A 221 48.90 15.02 11.24
N ALA A 222 48.52 13.79 10.88
CA ALA A 222 47.13 13.43 10.72
C ALA A 222 46.34 13.60 12.02
N ALA A 223 46.90 13.16 13.16
CA ALA A 223 46.27 13.34 14.48
C ALA A 223 46.10 14.83 14.85
N GLU A 224 47.10 15.68 14.60
CA GLU A 224 47.01 17.12 14.86
C GLU A 224 45.89 17.77 14.01
N LEU A 225 45.87 17.46 12.73
CA LEU A 225 44.84 17.98 11.81
C LEU A 225 43.46 17.53 12.21
N MET A 226 43.29 16.25 12.56
CA MET A 226 42.02 15.71 13.04
C MET A 226 41.51 16.45 14.27
N GLN A 227 42.40 16.67 15.26
CA GLN A 227 42.02 17.41 16.46
C GLN A 227 41.64 18.85 16.16
N THR A 228 42.36 19.50 15.24
CA THR A 228 42.07 20.88 14.82
C THR A 228 40.72 20.94 14.12
N GLN A 229 40.46 20.02 13.20
CA GLN A 229 39.19 19.89 12.48
C GLN A 229 38.04 19.66 13.48
N ASN A 230 38.19 18.73 14.41
CA ASN A 230 37.16 18.41 15.42
C ASN A 230 36.85 19.61 16.31
N LYS A 231 37.89 20.39 16.71
CA LYS A 231 37.69 21.62 17.49
C LYS A 231 36.93 22.68 16.73
N ILE A 232 37.23 22.86 15.44
CA ILE A 232 36.51 23.80 14.56
C ILE A 232 35.05 23.38 14.42
N ILE A 233 34.78 22.10 14.11
CA ILE A 233 33.42 21.59 13.98
C ILE A 233 32.65 21.72 15.30
N LYS A 234 33.31 21.39 16.45
CA LYS A 234 32.70 21.52 17.75
C LYS A 234 32.39 22.96 18.19
N SER A 235 32.99 23.96 17.53
CA SER A 235 32.72 25.37 17.85
C SER A 235 31.35 25.87 17.33
N PHE A 236 30.69 25.13 16.44
CA PHE A 236 29.35 25.47 15.98
C PHE A 236 28.31 25.12 17.05
N PRO A 237 27.36 26.02 17.37
CA PRO A 237 26.42 25.82 18.47
C PRO A 237 25.43 24.66 18.20
N GLU A 238 25.21 24.30 16.93
CA GLU A 238 24.34 23.20 16.52
C GLU A 238 24.97 21.82 16.75
N VAL A 239 26.29 21.75 16.97
CA VAL A 239 27.02 20.49 17.07
C VAL A 239 27.07 20.01 18.54
N VAL A 240 26.36 18.88 18.78
CA VAL A 240 26.30 18.24 20.10
C VAL A 240 27.56 17.46 20.43
N SER A 241 28.11 16.71 19.47
CA SER A 241 29.32 15.91 19.65
C SER A 241 30.08 15.79 18.34
N VAL A 242 31.39 15.59 18.42
CA VAL A 242 32.26 15.34 17.27
C VAL A 242 33.14 14.16 17.57
N PHE A 243 33.14 13.20 16.68
CA PHE A 243 34.07 12.07 16.70
C PHE A 243 34.73 11.93 15.35
N GLY A 244 36.05 11.89 15.32
CA GLY A 244 36.82 11.78 14.08
C GLY A 244 37.80 10.62 14.09
N LYS A 245 37.96 9.98 12.94
CA LYS A 245 38.92 8.92 12.66
C LYS A 245 39.79 9.34 11.47
N ALA A 246 41.11 9.15 11.55
CA ALA A 246 42.04 9.32 10.42
C ALA A 246 42.70 7.97 10.12
N GLY A 247 42.61 7.56 8.87
CA GLY A 247 43.15 6.30 8.42
C GLY A 247 42.32 5.08 8.80
N ARG A 248 42.94 3.91 8.70
CA ARG A 248 42.28 2.60 8.78
C ARG A 248 41.79 2.28 10.18
N ALA A 249 40.57 1.81 10.30
CA ALA A 249 40.10 1.16 11.51
C ALA A 249 40.78 -0.21 11.71
N ASN A 250 40.74 -0.73 12.95
CA ASN A 250 41.39 -2.01 13.28
C ASN A 250 40.58 -3.23 12.74
N THR A 251 40.15 -3.16 11.49
CA THR A 251 39.38 -4.21 10.80
C THR A 251 40.04 -4.53 9.46
N ALA A 252 39.88 -5.78 9.00
CA ALA A 252 40.45 -6.23 7.72
C ALA A 252 39.79 -5.60 6.51
N THR A 253 38.58 -5.06 6.64
CA THR A 253 37.70 -4.56 5.57
C THR A 253 37.77 -3.06 5.35
N ASP A 254 38.45 -2.30 6.18
CA ASP A 254 38.60 -0.85 6.04
C ASP A 254 39.88 -0.50 5.24
N PRO A 255 39.77 -0.06 3.97
CA PRO A 255 40.92 0.27 3.14
C PRO A 255 41.43 1.70 3.31
N ALA A 256 40.91 2.48 4.26
CA ALA A 256 41.18 3.90 4.39
C ALA A 256 42.67 4.21 4.62
N PRO A 257 43.34 5.03 3.79
CA PRO A 257 44.70 5.49 4.02
C PRO A 257 44.73 6.59 5.08
N THR A 258 45.92 6.90 5.63
CA THR A 258 46.08 7.90 6.70
C THR A 258 45.62 9.31 6.35
N GLU A 259 45.60 9.64 5.06
CA GLU A 259 45.10 10.92 4.53
C GLU A 259 43.59 11.05 4.43
N MET A 260 42.87 9.98 4.65
CA MET A 260 41.42 9.97 4.69
C MET A 260 40.88 10.18 6.09
N PHE A 261 40.12 11.27 6.26
CA PHE A 261 39.51 11.64 7.53
C PHE A 261 37.99 11.33 7.44
N GLU A 262 37.48 10.78 8.51
CA GLU A 262 36.06 10.52 8.70
C GLU A 262 35.62 11.14 10.02
N THR A 263 34.72 12.13 9.97
CA THR A 263 34.25 12.83 11.19
C THR A 263 32.72 12.79 11.20
N VAL A 264 32.16 12.34 12.31
CA VAL A 264 30.73 12.27 12.59
C VAL A 264 30.34 13.24 13.68
#